data_f09537ddf579ac8ab7c10349693c2210
#
_entry.id   f09537ddf579ac8ab7c10349693c2210
#
_cell.length_a   1.000
_cell.length_b   1.000
_cell.length_c   1.000
_cell.angle_alpha   90.00
_cell.angle_beta   90.00
_cell.angle_gamma   90.00
#
_symmetry.space_group_name_H-M   'P 1'
#
loop_
_entity.id
_entity.type
_entity.pdbx_description
1 polymer ?
#
loop_
_entity_poly.entity_id
_entity_poly.type
_entity_poly.pdbx_seq_one_letter_code
_entity_poly.pdbx_strand_id
1 'polypeptide(L)'
;MTTTSAPGSAAAGDHPASGSGPRTLVTAIRDALADPAVGDPERAVAQRAYMKSPMPFRGLGKPELTVLLRPLLGDRALVPHTREEWSDAVRDLVDHATHREEWYAALAVAGHRVARPWQDPDTLALYRHVVTSTCWWDIVDPVAADFIGPILLSHRDVVTPLVRADAVDPHLWVRRTAILAQLKHRAATDVGLLADVLDANLEGSLHGKDFFIRKAVGWALRQHARVDADWVREYVDSRASRLSGLSRREALKHL
;
A
#
# COMPACT_ATOMS: atom_id res chain seq x y z
N MET A 1 12.45 -65.27 -52.74
CA MET A 1 13.58 -64.39 -53.09
C MET A 1 13.40 -63.07 -52.36
N THR A 2 14.16 -62.98 -51.33
CA THR A 2 15.17 -61.93 -51.03
C THR A 2 14.58 -60.51 -50.98
N THR A 3 14.61 -59.92 -49.84
CA THR A 3 15.51 -59.24 -48.89
C THR A 3 15.04 -57.79 -48.85
N THR A 4 15.12 -56.99 -47.94
CA THR A 4 16.15 -56.64 -46.96
C THR A 4 15.60 -55.56 -46.00
N SER A 5 15.93 -55.65 -44.76
CA SER A 5 15.75 -54.63 -43.71
C SER A 5 16.48 -53.32 -44.02
N ALA A 6 15.93 -52.23 -43.50
CA ALA A 6 16.69 -51.03 -43.21
C ALA A 6 16.32 -50.52 -41.79
N PRO A 7 17.27 -50.04 -40.99
CA PRO A 7 17.04 -49.70 -39.60
C PRO A 7 16.51 -48.28 -39.41
N GLY A 8 15.59 -48.12 -38.45
CA GLY A 8 15.09 -46.85 -38.01
C GLY A 8 16.13 -46.00 -37.31
N SER A 9 16.24 -44.76 -37.72
CA SER A 9 16.95 -43.71 -37.02
C SER A 9 16.01 -43.08 -35.98
N ALA A 10 16.35 -43.24 -34.71
CA ALA A 10 15.70 -42.53 -33.63
C ALA A 10 16.11 -41.05 -33.66
N ALA A 11 15.19 -40.19 -34.01
CA ALA A 11 15.35 -38.76 -33.84
C ALA A 11 15.23 -38.44 -32.33
N ALA A 12 16.33 -38.01 -31.75
CA ALA A 12 16.36 -37.40 -30.44
C ALA A 12 15.48 -36.15 -30.46
N GLY A 13 14.43 -36.14 -29.65
CA GLY A 13 13.60 -34.95 -29.41
C GLY A 13 14.42 -33.88 -28.72
N ASP A 14 14.70 -32.85 -29.46
CA ASP A 14 15.23 -31.61 -28.95
C ASP A 14 14.11 -30.93 -28.12
N HIS A 15 14.19 -31.01 -26.81
CA HIS A 15 13.36 -30.22 -25.93
C HIS A 15 13.92 -28.78 -26.01
N PRO A 16 13.12 -27.79 -26.45
CA PRO A 16 13.58 -26.43 -26.37
C PRO A 16 13.78 -26.09 -24.87
N ALA A 17 15.01 -25.78 -24.51
CA ALA A 17 15.36 -25.21 -23.26
C ALA A 17 14.42 -24.01 -23.03
N SER A 18 13.62 -24.07 -21.98
CA SER A 18 12.81 -22.96 -21.50
C SER A 18 13.74 -21.76 -21.33
N GLY A 19 13.64 -20.80 -22.25
CA GLY A 19 14.39 -19.56 -22.21
C GLY A 19 13.96 -18.77 -20.98
N SER A 20 14.67 -18.92 -19.87
CA SER A 20 14.55 -18.03 -18.74
C SER A 20 15.13 -16.69 -19.14
N GLY A 21 14.27 -15.72 -19.45
CA GLY A 21 14.67 -14.31 -19.49
C GLY A 21 15.38 -13.90 -18.19
N PRO A 22 16.07 -12.76 -18.18
CA PRO A 22 16.77 -12.32 -16.98
C PRO A 22 15.82 -12.28 -15.79
N ARG A 23 16.24 -12.85 -14.66
CA ARG A 23 15.44 -12.89 -13.42
C ARG A 23 15.21 -11.48 -12.91
N THR A 24 13.96 -11.03 -12.87
CA THR A 24 13.58 -9.71 -12.35
C THR A 24 13.33 -9.77 -10.84
N LEU A 25 13.31 -8.61 -10.18
CA LEU A 25 12.94 -8.52 -8.76
C LEU A 25 11.55 -9.12 -8.51
N VAL A 26 10.59 -8.84 -9.39
CA VAL A 26 9.21 -9.34 -9.26
C VAL A 26 9.16 -10.86 -9.35
N THR A 27 9.83 -11.45 -10.36
CA THR A 27 9.89 -12.92 -10.49
C THR A 27 10.58 -13.55 -9.27
N ALA A 28 11.68 -12.95 -8.80
CA ALA A 28 12.40 -13.43 -7.61
C ALA A 28 11.52 -13.39 -6.34
N ILE A 29 10.73 -12.33 -6.17
CA ILE A 29 9.77 -12.20 -5.05
C ILE A 29 8.68 -13.27 -5.15
N ARG A 30 8.08 -13.46 -6.32
CA ARG A 30 7.03 -14.47 -6.52
C ARG A 30 7.55 -15.89 -6.31
N ASP A 31 8.73 -16.21 -6.81
CA ASP A 31 9.37 -17.50 -6.59
C ASP A 31 9.59 -17.76 -5.10
N ALA A 32 10.14 -16.78 -4.38
CA ALA A 32 10.37 -16.89 -2.94
C ALA A 32 9.06 -17.02 -2.14
N LEU A 33 8.01 -16.33 -2.54
CA LEU A 33 6.68 -16.45 -1.93
C LEU A 33 5.99 -17.77 -2.28
N ALA A 34 6.28 -18.37 -3.44
CA ALA A 34 5.69 -19.62 -3.88
C ALA A 34 6.34 -20.87 -3.31
N ASP A 35 7.47 -20.74 -2.61
CA ASP A 35 8.15 -21.87 -1.95
C ASP A 35 7.19 -22.57 -0.96
N PRO A 36 6.94 -23.87 -1.10
CA PRO A 36 6.04 -24.61 -0.20
C PRO A 36 6.46 -24.59 1.29
N ALA A 37 7.73 -24.31 1.57
CA ALA A 37 8.23 -24.17 2.94
C ALA A 37 7.91 -22.79 3.54
N VAL A 38 7.39 -21.86 2.73
CA VAL A 38 7.10 -20.48 3.13
C VAL A 38 5.62 -20.33 3.50
N GLY A 39 5.37 -19.75 4.66
CA GLY A 39 4.03 -19.46 5.13
C GLY A 39 3.48 -20.51 6.11
N ASP A 40 2.22 -20.32 6.46
CA ASP A 40 1.49 -21.12 7.44
C ASP A 40 0.01 -21.21 7.01
N PRO A 41 -0.48 -22.37 6.58
CA PRO A 41 -1.84 -22.53 6.08
C PRO A 41 -2.94 -22.18 7.09
N GLU A 42 -2.75 -22.48 8.38
CA GLU A 42 -3.73 -22.16 9.42
C GLU A 42 -3.79 -20.64 9.64
N ARG A 43 -2.63 -20.00 9.73
CA ARG A 43 -2.53 -18.54 9.84
C ARG A 43 -3.07 -17.85 8.60
N ALA A 44 -2.88 -18.38 7.39
CA ALA A 44 -3.43 -17.86 6.15
C ALA A 44 -4.97 -17.78 6.20
N VAL A 45 -5.61 -18.84 6.68
CA VAL A 45 -7.07 -18.87 6.88
C VAL A 45 -7.52 -17.81 7.89
N ALA A 46 -6.83 -17.72 9.03
CA ALA A 46 -7.13 -16.72 10.06
C ALA A 46 -6.95 -15.27 9.57
N GLN A 47 -5.85 -14.99 8.85
CA GLN A 47 -5.58 -13.68 8.25
C GLN A 47 -6.66 -13.30 7.24
N ARG A 48 -7.02 -14.22 6.34
CA ARG A 48 -8.06 -14.00 5.33
C ARG A 48 -9.42 -13.67 5.98
N ALA A 49 -9.79 -14.41 7.02
CA ALA A 49 -11.04 -14.19 7.76
C ALA A 49 -11.04 -12.82 8.47
N TYR A 50 -9.94 -12.50 9.19
CA TYR A 50 -9.79 -11.22 9.87
C TYR A 50 -9.86 -10.03 8.90
N MET A 51 -9.16 -10.14 7.78
CA MET A 51 -9.10 -9.10 6.77
C MET A 51 -10.34 -9.02 5.89
N LYS A 52 -11.26 -10.00 5.99
CA LYS A 52 -12.42 -10.16 5.10
C LYS A 52 -12.04 -10.06 3.62
N SER A 53 -10.87 -10.62 3.28
CA SER A 53 -10.27 -10.50 1.96
C SER A 53 -10.80 -11.55 1.00
N PRO A 54 -11.21 -11.19 -0.23
CA PRO A 54 -11.46 -12.17 -1.28
C PRO A 54 -10.17 -12.87 -1.72
N MET A 55 -9.03 -12.14 -1.69
CA MET A 55 -7.72 -12.65 -2.05
C MET A 55 -7.16 -13.54 -0.93
N PRO A 56 -6.52 -14.68 -1.25
CA PRO A 56 -5.89 -15.56 -0.27
C PRO A 56 -4.62 -14.93 0.34
N PHE A 57 -4.20 -15.53 1.45
CA PHE A 57 -2.93 -15.27 2.12
C PHE A 57 -2.05 -16.53 2.05
N ARG A 58 -0.74 -16.36 2.16
CA ARG A 58 0.23 -17.45 2.37
C ARG A 58 0.47 -17.70 3.86
N GLY A 59 0.01 -16.82 4.71
CA GLY A 59 0.15 -16.93 6.15
C GLY A 59 1.48 -16.40 6.68
N LEU A 60 2.12 -15.45 5.98
CA LEU A 60 3.30 -14.77 6.49
C LEU A 60 2.91 -13.60 7.41
N GLY A 61 3.60 -13.47 8.54
CA GLY A 61 3.58 -12.25 9.32
C GLY A 61 4.57 -11.22 8.76
N LYS A 62 4.41 -9.96 9.15
CA LYS A 62 5.29 -8.87 8.69
C LYS A 62 6.79 -9.12 8.94
N PRO A 63 7.22 -9.67 10.12
CA PRO A 63 8.64 -9.98 10.34
C PRO A 63 9.16 -11.06 9.39
N GLU A 64 8.39 -12.13 9.15
CA GLU A 64 8.76 -13.24 8.27
C GLU A 64 8.89 -12.77 6.82
N LEU A 65 7.92 -11.99 6.34
CA LEU A 65 7.98 -11.37 5.02
C LEU A 65 9.20 -10.45 4.88
N THR A 66 9.52 -9.67 5.91
CA THR A 66 10.71 -8.81 5.91
C THR A 66 12.00 -9.63 5.79
N VAL A 67 12.10 -10.75 6.50
CA VAL A 67 13.25 -11.66 6.41
C VAL A 67 13.35 -12.27 5.03
N LEU A 68 12.23 -12.72 4.45
CA LEU A 68 12.16 -13.29 3.10
C LEU A 68 12.61 -12.29 2.01
N LEU A 69 12.13 -11.05 2.09
CA LEU A 69 12.43 -10.02 1.08
C LEU A 69 13.82 -9.42 1.21
N ARG A 70 14.43 -9.45 2.39
CA ARG A 70 15.73 -8.80 2.66
C ARG A 70 16.85 -9.18 1.69
N PRO A 71 17.13 -10.47 1.40
CA PRO A 71 18.16 -10.85 0.45
C PRO A 71 17.87 -10.35 -0.97
N LEU A 72 16.60 -10.39 -1.40
CA LEU A 72 16.19 -9.97 -2.74
C LEU A 72 16.33 -8.45 -2.92
N LEU A 73 15.90 -7.69 -1.92
CA LEU A 73 16.02 -6.23 -1.90
C LEU A 73 17.47 -5.76 -1.64
N GLY A 74 18.34 -6.66 -1.16
CA GLY A 74 19.77 -6.41 -1.00
C GLY A 74 20.60 -6.71 -2.24
N ASP A 75 20.08 -7.46 -3.19
CA ASP A 75 20.77 -7.88 -4.40
C ASP A 75 20.77 -6.75 -5.44
N ARG A 76 21.97 -6.23 -5.74
CA ARG A 76 22.14 -5.15 -6.71
C ARG A 76 21.74 -5.53 -8.14
N ALA A 77 21.73 -6.81 -8.48
CA ALA A 77 21.33 -7.28 -9.80
C ALA A 77 19.81 -7.33 -9.96
N LEU A 78 19.04 -7.35 -8.85
CA LEU A 78 17.58 -7.44 -8.85
C LEU A 78 16.90 -6.10 -8.59
N VAL A 79 17.50 -5.22 -7.78
CA VAL A 79 16.84 -3.95 -7.43
C VAL A 79 16.75 -3.02 -8.63
N PRO A 80 15.63 -2.26 -8.77
CA PRO A 80 15.46 -1.31 -9.87
C PRO A 80 16.55 -0.24 -9.90
N HIS A 81 17.00 0.12 -11.10
CA HIS A 81 18.00 1.15 -11.33
C HIS A 81 17.41 2.46 -11.85
N THR A 82 16.19 2.42 -12.37
CA THR A 82 15.45 3.58 -12.87
C THR A 82 14.10 3.72 -12.19
N ARG A 83 13.50 4.93 -12.28
CA ARG A 83 12.14 5.19 -11.79
C ARG A 83 11.12 4.30 -12.49
N GLU A 84 11.28 4.08 -13.79
CA GLU A 84 10.40 3.25 -14.60
C GLU A 84 10.42 1.82 -14.12
N GLU A 85 11.62 1.20 -14.01
CA GLU A 85 11.76 -0.17 -13.49
C GLU A 85 11.16 -0.34 -12.10
N TRP A 86 11.35 0.66 -11.23
CA TRP A 86 10.79 0.66 -9.89
C TRP A 86 9.26 0.77 -9.89
N SER A 87 8.71 1.70 -10.67
CA SER A 87 7.26 1.90 -10.75
C SER A 87 6.56 0.70 -11.38
N ASP A 88 7.19 0.10 -12.40
CA ASP A 88 6.68 -1.11 -13.06
C ASP A 88 6.70 -2.32 -12.12
N ALA A 89 7.76 -2.49 -11.31
CA ALA A 89 7.84 -3.54 -10.31
C ALA A 89 6.73 -3.39 -9.24
N VAL A 90 6.47 -2.16 -8.78
CA VAL A 90 5.38 -1.90 -7.82
C VAL A 90 4.02 -2.19 -8.45
N ARG A 91 3.78 -1.72 -9.68
CA ARG A 91 2.52 -1.98 -10.41
C ARG A 91 2.30 -3.46 -10.65
N ASP A 92 3.30 -4.18 -11.14
CA ASP A 92 3.21 -5.61 -11.43
C ASP A 92 2.86 -6.42 -10.17
N LEU A 93 3.51 -6.13 -9.03
CA LEU A 93 3.20 -6.76 -7.74
C LEU A 93 1.79 -6.43 -7.22
N VAL A 94 1.21 -5.29 -7.61
CA VAL A 94 -0.15 -4.91 -7.25
C VAL A 94 -1.19 -5.51 -8.20
N ASP A 95 -0.99 -5.35 -9.50
CA ASP A 95 -2.00 -5.62 -10.52
C ASP A 95 -2.14 -7.12 -10.82
N HIS A 96 -1.05 -7.88 -10.67
CA HIS A 96 -1.01 -9.32 -10.92
C HIS A 96 -0.87 -10.16 -9.64
N ALA A 97 -1.16 -9.56 -8.49
CA ALA A 97 -1.10 -10.26 -7.21
C ALA A 97 -2.10 -11.43 -7.15
N THR A 98 -1.63 -12.58 -6.74
CA THR A 98 -2.44 -13.75 -6.46
C THR A 98 -2.68 -13.94 -4.96
N HIS A 99 -1.80 -13.41 -4.11
CA HIS A 99 -1.87 -13.44 -2.65
C HIS A 99 -1.56 -12.06 -2.05
N ARG A 100 -2.08 -11.81 -0.86
CA ARG A 100 -1.93 -10.51 -0.18
C ARG A 100 -0.48 -10.13 0.08
N GLU A 101 0.39 -11.09 0.30
CA GLU A 101 1.81 -10.87 0.54
C GLU A 101 2.52 -10.20 -0.64
N GLU A 102 2.02 -10.34 -1.86
CA GLU A 102 2.55 -9.61 -3.02
C GLU A 102 2.28 -8.11 -2.90
N TRP A 103 1.11 -7.69 -2.39
CA TRP A 103 0.83 -6.28 -2.09
C TRP A 103 1.74 -5.73 -0.99
N TYR A 104 2.03 -6.53 0.04
CA TYR A 104 3.00 -6.12 1.07
C TYR A 104 4.42 -6.05 0.52
N ALA A 105 4.78 -6.93 -0.41
CA ALA A 105 6.05 -6.85 -1.12
C ALA A 105 6.12 -5.59 -2.00
N ALA A 106 5.02 -5.21 -2.68
CA ALA A 106 4.93 -3.96 -3.42
C ALA A 106 5.23 -2.74 -2.54
N LEU A 107 4.68 -2.70 -1.30
CA LEU A 107 5.02 -1.64 -0.34
C LEU A 107 6.49 -1.67 0.08
N ALA A 108 7.09 -2.85 0.23
CA ALA A 108 8.51 -2.97 0.55
C ALA A 108 9.41 -2.48 -0.60
N VAL A 109 9.03 -2.76 -1.86
CA VAL A 109 9.70 -2.22 -3.07
C VAL A 109 9.51 -0.71 -3.17
N ALA A 110 8.28 -0.21 -2.93
CA ALA A 110 7.95 1.21 -2.96
C ALA A 110 8.78 2.00 -1.93
N GLY A 111 8.95 1.46 -0.72
CA GLY A 111 9.73 2.08 0.36
C GLY A 111 11.23 1.76 0.34
N HIS A 112 11.73 1.02 -0.65
CA HIS A 112 13.14 0.66 -0.69
C HIS A 112 14.03 1.90 -0.85
N ARG A 113 15.21 1.86 -0.23
CA ARG A 113 16.17 3.00 -0.21
C ARG A 113 16.57 3.51 -1.60
N VAL A 114 16.56 2.65 -2.61
CA VAL A 114 16.90 3.03 -4.00
C VAL A 114 15.87 4.01 -4.57
N ALA A 115 14.62 3.94 -4.12
CA ALA A 115 13.53 4.79 -4.58
C ALA A 115 13.49 6.19 -3.92
N ARG A 116 14.39 6.49 -2.96
CA ARG A 116 14.40 7.79 -2.28
C ARG A 116 14.47 8.99 -3.22
N PRO A 117 15.29 8.98 -4.29
CA PRO A 117 15.35 10.10 -5.25
C PRO A 117 14.06 10.29 -6.06
N TRP A 118 13.21 9.28 -6.10
CA TRP A 118 11.96 9.26 -6.86
C TRP A 118 10.73 9.57 -6.01
N GLN A 119 10.90 9.82 -4.70
CA GLN A 119 9.82 10.20 -3.80
C GLN A 119 9.51 11.69 -3.93
N ASP A 120 8.78 12.06 -4.96
CA ASP A 120 8.41 13.43 -5.33
C ASP A 120 6.96 13.49 -5.86
N PRO A 121 6.42 14.68 -6.22
CA PRO A 121 5.05 14.81 -6.68
C PRO A 121 4.68 13.96 -7.89
N ASP A 122 5.62 13.65 -8.79
CA ASP A 122 5.37 12.81 -9.98
C ASP A 122 5.03 11.37 -9.60
N THR A 123 5.43 10.92 -8.42
CA THR A 123 5.15 9.58 -7.90
C THR A 123 3.73 9.43 -7.34
N LEU A 124 3.02 10.52 -7.08
CA LEU A 124 1.66 10.46 -6.51
C LEU A 124 0.68 9.68 -7.39
N ALA A 125 0.86 9.70 -8.71
CA ALA A 125 0.04 8.91 -9.64
C ALA A 125 0.22 7.39 -9.43
N LEU A 126 1.44 6.92 -9.11
CA LEU A 126 1.69 5.53 -8.75
C LEU A 126 0.99 5.17 -7.44
N TYR A 127 1.10 6.02 -6.41
CA TYR A 127 0.47 5.75 -5.13
C TYR A 127 -1.06 5.78 -5.21
N ARG A 128 -1.62 6.68 -6.02
CA ARG A 128 -3.06 6.67 -6.31
C ARG A 128 -3.48 5.35 -6.97
N HIS A 129 -2.70 4.86 -7.94
CA HIS A 129 -2.95 3.56 -8.57
C HIS A 129 -2.95 2.43 -7.52
N VAL A 130 -1.93 2.35 -6.65
CA VAL A 130 -1.86 1.35 -5.57
C VAL A 130 -3.12 1.42 -4.69
N VAL A 131 -3.53 2.62 -4.27
CA VAL A 131 -4.71 2.85 -3.41
C VAL A 131 -5.99 2.36 -4.06
N THR A 132 -6.20 2.69 -5.34
CA THR A 132 -7.43 2.37 -6.07
C THR A 132 -7.50 0.91 -6.53
N SER A 133 -6.36 0.26 -6.74
CA SER A 133 -6.29 -1.16 -7.12
C SER A 133 -6.46 -2.09 -5.90
N THR A 134 -5.94 -1.71 -4.73
CA THR A 134 -5.96 -2.60 -3.55
C THR A 134 -7.19 -2.40 -2.68
N CYS A 135 -7.72 -1.19 -2.59
CA CYS A 135 -8.96 -0.82 -1.89
C CYS A 135 -9.07 -1.42 -0.48
N TRP A 136 -8.00 -1.43 0.31
CA TRP A 136 -8.04 -1.93 1.68
C TRP A 136 -7.08 -1.20 2.61
N TRP A 137 -7.51 -1.01 3.86
CA TRP A 137 -6.86 -0.15 4.85
C TRP A 137 -5.40 -0.51 5.15
N ASP A 138 -5.02 -1.79 5.16
CA ASP A 138 -3.67 -2.26 5.49
C ASP A 138 -2.61 -1.92 4.42
N ILE A 139 -3.06 -1.56 3.20
CA ILE A 139 -2.23 -1.02 2.12
C ILE A 139 -2.38 0.50 2.03
N VAL A 140 -3.61 1.00 2.10
CA VAL A 140 -3.91 2.44 1.93
C VAL A 140 -3.27 3.28 3.04
N ASP A 141 -3.30 2.82 4.30
CA ASP A 141 -2.78 3.58 5.43
C ASP A 141 -1.26 3.77 5.38
N PRO A 142 -0.44 2.73 5.12
CA PRO A 142 0.99 2.93 4.84
C PRO A 142 1.25 3.83 3.63
N VAL A 143 0.50 3.69 2.53
CA VAL A 143 0.67 4.58 1.37
C VAL A 143 0.43 6.03 1.75
N ALA A 144 -0.63 6.32 2.49
CA ALA A 144 -0.93 7.67 2.96
C ALA A 144 0.15 8.23 3.88
N ALA A 145 0.50 7.48 4.94
CA ALA A 145 1.32 8.01 6.03
C ALA A 145 2.84 7.88 5.79
N ASP A 146 3.29 6.87 5.02
CA ASP A 146 4.71 6.56 4.85
C ASP A 146 5.27 7.00 3.50
N PHE A 147 4.41 7.19 2.48
CA PHE A 147 4.84 7.62 1.16
C PHE A 147 4.29 9.00 0.77
N ILE A 148 2.97 9.17 0.73
CA ILE A 148 2.37 10.47 0.37
C ILE A 148 2.68 11.54 1.43
N GLY A 149 2.62 11.20 2.71
CA GLY A 149 2.91 12.14 3.79
C GLY A 149 4.28 12.80 3.69
N PRO A 150 5.39 12.07 3.55
CA PRO A 150 6.71 12.66 3.34
C PRO A 150 6.81 13.55 2.09
N ILE A 151 6.16 13.17 0.98
CA ILE A 151 6.13 13.99 -0.25
C ILE A 151 5.35 15.29 0.01
N LEU A 152 4.19 15.22 0.67
CA LEU A 152 3.42 16.39 1.10
C LEU A 152 4.25 17.31 1.99
N LEU A 153 5.02 16.74 2.93
CA LEU A 153 5.85 17.53 3.84
C LEU A 153 6.95 18.30 3.12
N SER A 154 7.56 17.69 2.09
CA SER A 154 8.68 18.26 1.33
C SER A 154 8.23 19.20 0.20
N HIS A 155 6.99 19.05 -0.31
CA HIS A 155 6.48 19.76 -1.50
C HIS A 155 5.09 20.34 -1.24
N ARG A 156 4.94 21.08 -0.12
CA ARG A 156 3.63 21.57 0.37
C ARG A 156 2.89 22.42 -0.65
N ASP A 157 3.55 23.32 -1.33
CA ASP A 157 3.02 24.22 -2.35
C ASP A 157 2.34 23.47 -3.50
N VAL A 158 2.92 22.37 -3.94
CA VAL A 158 2.41 21.54 -5.05
C VAL A 158 1.40 20.50 -4.54
N VAL A 159 1.67 19.85 -3.41
CA VAL A 159 0.91 18.64 -2.97
C VAL A 159 -0.30 19.01 -2.10
N THR A 160 -0.28 20.12 -1.35
CA THR A 160 -1.43 20.53 -0.53
C THR A 160 -2.72 20.70 -1.35
N PRO A 161 -2.72 21.35 -2.53
CA PRO A 161 -3.91 21.43 -3.38
C PRO A 161 -4.41 20.04 -3.84
N LEU A 162 -3.50 19.11 -4.13
CA LEU A 162 -3.85 17.74 -4.54
C LEU A 162 -4.51 16.97 -3.40
N VAL A 163 -3.99 17.08 -2.18
CA VAL A 163 -4.60 16.43 -0.99
C VAL A 163 -5.98 17.02 -0.69
N ARG A 164 -6.20 18.34 -0.89
CA ARG A 164 -7.55 18.93 -0.79
C ARG A 164 -8.50 18.38 -1.84
N ALA A 165 -8.04 18.20 -3.08
CA ALA A 165 -8.84 17.60 -4.14
C ALA A 165 -9.17 16.12 -3.83
N ASP A 166 -8.20 15.35 -3.34
CA ASP A 166 -8.39 13.97 -2.92
C ASP A 166 -9.38 13.84 -1.74
N ALA A 167 -9.48 14.83 -0.87
CA ALA A 167 -10.44 14.84 0.24
C ALA A 167 -11.90 14.87 -0.20
N VAL A 168 -12.20 15.28 -1.43
CA VAL A 168 -13.55 15.30 -2.01
C VAL A 168 -13.72 14.34 -3.19
N ASP A 169 -12.74 13.47 -3.44
CA ASP A 169 -12.76 12.46 -4.49
C ASP A 169 -13.99 11.53 -4.34
N PRO A 170 -14.62 11.05 -5.42
CA PRO A 170 -15.69 10.07 -5.32
C PRO A 170 -15.24 8.72 -4.74
N HIS A 171 -13.96 8.40 -4.80
CA HIS A 171 -13.41 7.13 -4.34
C HIS A 171 -13.07 7.16 -2.83
N LEU A 172 -13.71 6.29 -2.04
CA LEU A 172 -13.57 6.21 -0.58
C LEU A 172 -12.10 6.15 -0.10
N TRP A 173 -11.29 5.29 -0.73
CA TRP A 173 -9.91 5.06 -0.31
C TRP A 173 -8.99 6.22 -0.63
N VAL A 174 -9.29 6.99 -1.69
CA VAL A 174 -8.56 8.24 -1.99
C VAL A 174 -8.85 9.29 -0.93
N ARG A 175 -10.12 9.46 -0.50
CA ARG A 175 -10.45 10.32 0.64
C ARG A 175 -9.75 9.90 1.92
N ARG A 176 -9.72 8.57 2.21
CA ARG A 176 -9.01 8.06 3.37
C ARG A 176 -7.52 8.40 3.32
N THR A 177 -6.91 8.32 2.15
CA THR A 177 -5.52 8.73 1.93
C THR A 177 -5.30 10.20 2.28
N ALA A 178 -6.16 11.11 1.81
CA ALA A 178 -6.09 12.52 2.13
C ALA A 178 -6.19 12.80 3.64
N ILE A 179 -7.12 12.12 4.34
CA ILE A 179 -7.29 12.24 5.80
C ILE A 179 -6.02 11.81 6.54
N LEU A 180 -5.33 10.75 6.09
CA LEU A 180 -4.20 10.14 6.77
C LEU A 180 -2.83 10.66 6.29
N ALA A 181 -2.78 11.50 5.26
CA ALA A 181 -1.53 11.99 4.68
C ALA A 181 -0.62 12.70 5.70
N GLN A 182 -1.19 13.40 6.68
CA GLN A 182 -0.44 14.09 7.71
C GLN A 182 -0.24 13.30 9.01
N LEU A 183 -0.59 12.01 9.04
CA LEU A 183 -0.64 11.21 10.27
C LEU A 183 0.69 11.18 11.04
N LYS A 184 1.82 11.32 10.34
CA LYS A 184 3.18 11.27 10.91
C LYS A 184 3.90 12.62 10.96
N HIS A 185 3.26 13.72 10.56
CA HIS A 185 3.87 15.06 10.52
C HIS A 185 4.13 15.65 11.90
N ARG A 186 3.43 15.20 12.94
CA ARG A 186 3.62 15.68 14.34
C ARG A 186 3.50 17.21 14.42
N ALA A 187 4.52 17.89 14.96
CA ALA A 187 4.56 19.35 15.06
C ALA A 187 4.59 20.09 13.70
N ALA A 188 4.93 19.38 12.64
CA ALA A 188 4.92 19.94 11.28
C ALA A 188 3.56 19.76 10.58
N THR A 189 2.51 19.30 11.28
CA THR A 189 1.16 19.23 10.72
C THR A 189 0.66 20.61 10.31
N ASP A 190 0.19 20.74 9.07
CA ASP A 190 -0.59 21.88 8.63
C ASP A 190 -2.02 21.71 9.15
N VAL A 191 -2.35 22.49 10.19
CA VAL A 191 -3.64 22.38 10.90
C VAL A 191 -4.79 22.85 10.03
N GLY A 192 -4.53 23.83 9.13
CA GLY A 192 -5.51 24.30 8.16
C GLY A 192 -5.88 23.20 7.15
N LEU A 193 -4.87 22.54 6.56
CA LEU A 193 -5.11 21.40 5.69
C LEU A 193 -5.79 20.25 6.44
N LEU A 194 -5.37 19.96 7.69
CA LEU A 194 -6.01 18.94 8.50
C LEU A 194 -7.50 19.24 8.69
N ALA A 195 -7.85 20.48 9.09
CA ALA A 195 -9.25 20.88 9.26
C ALA A 195 -10.03 20.73 7.95
N ASP A 196 -9.49 21.22 6.83
CA ASP A 196 -10.15 21.18 5.51
C ASP A 196 -10.48 19.74 5.10
N VAL A 197 -9.52 18.82 5.18
CA VAL A 197 -9.72 17.42 4.78
C VAL A 197 -10.67 16.68 5.72
N LEU A 198 -10.66 17.00 7.01
CA LEU A 198 -11.60 16.43 7.98
C LEU A 198 -13.01 16.94 7.73
N ASP A 199 -13.21 18.26 7.60
CA ASP A 199 -14.52 18.89 7.38
C ASP A 199 -15.20 18.40 6.09
N ALA A 200 -14.43 18.10 5.04
CA ALA A 200 -14.90 17.50 3.80
C ALA A 200 -15.39 16.04 3.96
N ASN A 201 -15.10 15.39 5.10
CA ASN A 201 -15.37 13.98 5.34
C ASN A 201 -16.22 13.70 6.59
N LEU A 202 -16.85 14.72 7.16
CA LEU A 202 -17.82 14.58 8.26
C LEU A 202 -19.19 14.11 7.76
N GLU A 203 -20.11 13.85 8.69
CA GLU A 203 -21.50 13.50 8.35
C GLU A 203 -22.14 14.57 7.44
N GLY A 204 -22.86 14.12 6.43
CA GLY A 204 -23.38 14.93 5.34
C GLY A 204 -22.53 14.93 4.07
N SER A 205 -21.25 14.47 4.14
CA SER A 205 -20.44 14.20 2.95
C SER A 205 -20.74 12.84 2.32
N LEU A 206 -20.28 12.63 1.07
CA LEU A 206 -20.53 11.40 0.31
C LEU A 206 -20.18 10.12 1.09
N HIS A 207 -19.08 10.10 1.83
CA HIS A 207 -18.59 8.95 2.60
C HIS A 207 -18.56 9.20 4.12
N GLY A 208 -19.17 10.28 4.62
CA GLY A 208 -19.12 10.66 6.03
C GLY A 208 -19.74 9.65 7.00
N LYS A 209 -20.59 8.73 6.50
CA LYS A 209 -21.16 7.62 7.28
C LYS A 209 -20.39 6.31 7.17
N ASP A 210 -19.40 6.20 6.26
CA ASP A 210 -18.63 4.99 6.07
C ASP A 210 -17.69 4.74 7.25
N PHE A 211 -17.64 3.48 7.68
CA PHE A 211 -16.83 3.06 8.84
C PHE A 211 -15.36 3.47 8.69
N PHE A 212 -14.78 3.22 7.51
CA PHE A 212 -13.36 3.49 7.26
C PHE A 212 -13.03 4.99 7.26
N ILE A 213 -13.95 5.84 6.81
CA ILE A 213 -13.79 7.31 6.86
C ILE A 213 -13.91 7.80 8.30
N ARG A 214 -14.95 7.40 9.02
CA ARG A 214 -15.14 7.78 10.43
C ARG A 214 -13.96 7.37 11.32
N LYS A 215 -13.38 6.18 11.08
CA LYS A 215 -12.18 5.71 11.77
C LYS A 215 -10.96 6.56 11.41
N ALA A 216 -10.76 6.90 10.15
CA ALA A 216 -9.65 7.74 9.72
C ALA A 216 -9.70 9.14 10.34
N VAL A 217 -10.88 9.78 10.32
CA VAL A 217 -11.13 11.08 10.96
C VAL A 217 -10.74 11.04 12.44
N GLY A 218 -11.26 10.07 13.19
CA GLY A 218 -10.93 9.94 14.61
C GLY A 218 -9.45 9.65 14.86
N TRP A 219 -8.81 8.85 14.01
CA TRP A 219 -7.39 8.53 14.13
C TRP A 219 -6.49 9.73 13.82
N ALA A 220 -6.79 10.48 12.78
CA ALA A 220 -6.04 11.70 12.44
C ALA A 220 -6.09 12.71 13.59
N LEU A 221 -7.28 12.96 14.17
CA LEU A 221 -7.45 13.80 15.36
C LEU A 221 -6.67 13.27 16.56
N ARG A 222 -6.77 11.97 16.86
CA ARG A 222 -6.03 11.34 17.97
C ARG A 222 -4.52 11.47 17.82
N GLN A 223 -4.00 11.38 16.60
CA GLN A 223 -2.56 11.58 16.37
C GLN A 223 -2.15 13.03 16.59
N HIS A 224 -2.97 13.97 16.12
CA HIS A 224 -2.70 15.40 16.32
C HIS A 224 -2.85 15.81 17.80
N ALA A 225 -3.74 15.20 18.55
CA ALA A 225 -3.91 15.43 20.00
C ALA A 225 -2.63 15.22 20.83
N ARG A 226 -1.68 14.46 20.33
CA ARG A 226 -0.35 14.30 20.96
C ARG A 226 0.54 15.53 20.79
N VAL A 227 0.16 16.44 19.93
CA VAL A 227 0.88 17.70 19.64
C VAL A 227 0.10 18.88 20.20
N ASP A 228 -1.21 18.93 19.94
CA ASP A 228 -2.11 20.00 20.37
C ASP A 228 -3.46 19.40 20.80
N ALA A 229 -3.55 19.11 22.08
CA ALA A 229 -4.76 18.53 22.69
C ALA A 229 -5.92 19.54 22.75
N ASP A 230 -5.62 20.81 22.94
CA ASP A 230 -6.64 21.87 23.10
C ASP A 230 -7.27 22.17 21.75
N TRP A 231 -6.48 22.28 20.68
CA TRP A 231 -7.01 22.39 19.33
C TRP A 231 -7.95 21.21 18.97
N VAL A 232 -7.58 19.98 19.34
CA VAL A 232 -8.43 18.81 19.05
C VAL A 232 -9.73 18.85 19.84
N ARG A 233 -9.73 19.29 21.11
CA ARG A 233 -10.96 19.48 21.91
C ARG A 233 -11.87 20.52 21.24
N GLU A 234 -11.32 21.68 20.91
CA GLU A 234 -12.06 22.76 20.21
C GLU A 234 -12.63 22.28 18.87
N TYR A 235 -11.82 21.58 18.05
CA TYR A 235 -12.28 20.99 16.80
C TYR A 235 -13.46 20.06 17.00
N VAL A 236 -13.36 19.13 17.96
CA VAL A 236 -14.41 18.13 18.27
C VAL A 236 -15.68 18.82 18.76
N ASP A 237 -15.59 19.82 19.61
CA ASP A 237 -16.73 20.50 20.19
C ASP A 237 -17.43 21.40 19.16
N SER A 238 -16.67 22.11 18.34
CA SER A 238 -17.22 22.97 17.28
C SER A 238 -17.88 22.20 16.11
N ARG A 239 -17.56 20.89 15.94
CA ARG A 239 -18.15 20.01 14.92
C ARG A 239 -19.03 18.89 15.52
N ALA A 240 -19.47 19.04 16.76
CA ALA A 240 -20.21 18.01 17.51
C ALA A 240 -21.45 17.49 16.75
N SER A 241 -22.15 18.34 15.99
CA SER A 241 -23.34 17.95 15.22
C SER A 241 -23.03 17.15 13.95
N ARG A 242 -21.79 17.19 13.46
CA ARG A 242 -21.36 16.51 12.22
C ARG A 242 -20.32 15.41 12.46
N LEU A 243 -19.67 15.43 13.63
CA LEU A 243 -18.65 14.45 13.96
C LEU A 243 -19.31 13.19 14.52
N SER A 244 -19.08 12.05 13.86
CA SER A 244 -19.67 10.78 14.31
C SER A 244 -19.24 10.41 15.73
N GLY A 245 -20.09 9.71 16.48
CA GLY A 245 -19.75 9.21 17.82
C GLY A 245 -18.53 8.29 17.81
N LEU A 246 -18.26 7.57 16.71
CA LEU A 246 -17.04 6.78 16.54
C LEU A 246 -15.82 7.67 16.42
N SER A 247 -15.85 8.68 15.54
CA SER A 247 -14.74 9.62 15.34
C SER A 247 -14.43 10.39 16.63
N ARG A 248 -15.45 10.84 17.35
CA ARG A 248 -15.30 11.54 18.63
C ARG A 248 -14.60 10.67 19.68
N ARG A 249 -15.07 9.43 19.89
CA ARG A 249 -14.43 8.50 20.84
C ARG A 249 -12.97 8.20 20.48
N GLU A 250 -12.67 8.03 19.19
CA GLU A 250 -11.29 7.81 18.73
C GLU A 250 -10.42 9.04 18.93
N ALA A 251 -10.91 10.25 18.62
CA ALA A 251 -10.19 11.50 18.78
C ALA A 251 -9.78 11.76 20.24
N LEU A 252 -10.71 11.54 21.18
CA LEU A 252 -10.55 11.86 22.60
C LEU A 252 -10.00 10.71 23.45
N LYS A 253 -9.58 9.59 22.82
CA LYS A 253 -9.21 8.35 23.53
C LYS A 253 -8.09 8.52 24.56
N HIS A 254 -7.23 9.51 24.41
CA HIS A 254 -6.07 9.74 25.27
C HIS A 254 -6.00 11.18 25.79
N LEU A 255 -7.13 11.91 25.78
CA LEU A 255 -7.29 13.27 26.31
C LEU A 255 -8.05 13.29 27.64
#